data_16e98fc519e81b7dc42ee7fc51e30744
#
_entry.id   16e98fc519e81b7dc42ee7fc51e30744
#
_cell.length_a   1.000
_cell.length_b   1.000
_cell.length_c   1.000
_cell.angle_alpha   90.00
_cell.angle_beta   90.00
_cell.angle_gamma   90.00
#
_symmetry.space_group_name_H-M   'P 1'
#
loop_
_entity.id
_entity.type
_entity.pdbx_description
1 polymer ?
#
loop_
_entity_poly.entity_id
_entity_poly.type
_entity_poly.pdbx_seq_one_letter_code
_entity_poly.pdbx_strand_id
1 'polypeptide(L)'
;MPQIVAGYELFPTGTEVDMDAVADAIPGILPAGVSITECSIKPVAFGLMKVSVGLLIDDSDENVGSKIEEGLRSIANVENVECVSMT
;
A
#
# COMPACT_ATOMS: atom_id res chain seq x y z
N MET A 1 22.07 2.54 8.91
CA MET A 1 20.91 1.69 9.18
C MET A 1 20.38 1.16 7.87
N PRO A 2 20.17 -0.14 7.73
CA PRO A 2 19.59 -0.65 6.51
C PRO A 2 18.16 -0.16 6.34
N GLN A 3 17.84 0.21 5.12
CA GLN A 3 16.50 0.63 4.76
C GLN A 3 16.01 -0.26 3.63
N ILE A 4 14.72 -0.58 3.67
CA ILE A 4 14.09 -1.42 2.67
C ILE A 4 13.10 -0.57 1.91
N VAL A 5 13.12 -0.67 0.58
CA VAL A 5 12.10 -0.07 -0.27
C VAL A 5 11.15 -1.17 -0.71
N ALA A 6 9.89 -1.04 -0.38
CA ALA A 6 8.86 -2.02 -0.73
C ALA A 6 7.80 -1.37 -1.61
N GLY A 7 7.38 -2.08 -2.63
CA GLY A 7 6.27 -1.65 -3.48
C GLY A 7 5.06 -2.53 -3.26
N TYR A 8 3.90 -1.91 -3.08
CA TYR A 8 2.64 -2.61 -2.88
C TYR A 8 1.60 -2.12 -3.87
N GLU A 9 0.71 -3.00 -4.26
CA GLU A 9 -0.44 -2.65 -5.07
C GLU A 9 -1.72 -3.02 -4.33
N LEU A 10 -2.66 -2.08 -4.28
CA LEU A 10 -3.93 -2.25 -3.59
C LEU A 10 -5.04 -2.28 -4.64
N PHE A 11 -5.86 -3.33 -4.60
CA PHE A 11 -6.92 -3.55 -5.56
C PHE A 11 -8.29 -3.31 -4.90
N PRO A 12 -9.19 -2.58 -5.59
CA PRO A 12 -10.50 -2.26 -5.03
C PRO A 12 -11.47 -3.42 -5.11
N THR A 13 -12.57 -3.30 -4.37
CA THR A 13 -13.65 -4.27 -4.41
C THR A 13 -14.52 -4.13 -5.66
N GLY A 14 -14.44 -3.00 -6.35
CA GLY A 14 -15.23 -2.75 -7.56
C GLY A 14 -14.82 -1.47 -8.25
N THR A 15 -15.47 -1.20 -9.40
CA THR A 15 -15.13 -0.03 -10.22
C THR A 15 -15.63 1.28 -9.62
N GLU A 16 -16.58 1.24 -8.71
CA GLU A 16 -17.16 2.41 -8.06
C GLU A 16 -16.34 2.93 -6.88
N VAL A 17 -15.27 2.23 -6.51
CA VAL A 17 -14.44 2.61 -5.37
C VAL A 17 -13.65 3.89 -5.69
N ASP A 18 -13.68 4.85 -4.77
CA ASP A 18 -12.89 6.07 -4.87
C ASP A 18 -11.43 5.75 -4.46
N MET A 19 -10.57 5.60 -5.46
CA MET A 19 -9.17 5.25 -5.22
C MET A 19 -8.39 6.38 -4.56
N ASP A 20 -8.80 7.64 -4.72
CA ASP A 20 -8.19 8.75 -4.01
C ASP A 20 -8.41 8.60 -2.50
N ALA A 21 -9.60 8.17 -2.08
CA ALA A 21 -9.87 7.92 -0.67
C ALA A 21 -9.02 6.75 -0.14
N VAL A 22 -8.83 5.71 -0.94
CA VAL A 22 -7.95 4.60 -0.57
C VAL A 22 -6.52 5.09 -0.39
N ALA A 23 -6.02 5.86 -1.34
CA ALA A 23 -4.66 6.41 -1.26
C ALA A 23 -4.49 7.31 -0.03
N ASP A 24 -5.48 8.14 0.27
CA ASP A 24 -5.44 9.04 1.42
C ASP A 24 -5.45 8.29 2.76
N ALA A 25 -6.00 7.09 2.79
CA ALA A 25 -6.02 6.27 4.00
C ALA A 25 -4.69 5.60 4.32
N ILE A 26 -3.82 5.45 3.33
CA ILE A 26 -2.55 4.72 3.51
C ILE A 26 -1.66 5.33 4.60
N PRO A 27 -1.41 6.65 4.64
CA PRO A 27 -0.54 7.21 5.67
C PRO A 27 -1.02 6.94 7.09
N GLY A 28 -2.33 6.83 7.28
CA GLY A 28 -2.91 6.62 8.60
C GLY A 28 -2.74 5.21 9.17
N ILE A 29 -2.43 4.23 8.32
CA ILE A 29 -2.29 2.83 8.77
C ILE A 29 -0.83 2.39 8.88
N LEU A 30 0.12 3.23 8.47
CA LEU A 30 1.52 2.84 8.46
C LEU A 30 2.11 2.86 9.87
N PRO A 31 2.90 1.84 10.24
CA PRO A 31 3.59 1.85 11.53
C PRO A 31 4.71 2.89 11.55
N ALA A 32 5.22 3.17 12.76
CA ALA A 32 6.34 4.08 12.92
C ALA A 32 7.56 3.56 12.15
N GLY A 33 8.31 4.48 11.55
CA GLY A 33 9.51 4.13 10.78
C GLY A 33 9.23 3.81 9.31
N VAL A 34 7.98 3.93 8.88
CA VAL A 34 7.61 3.69 7.48
C VAL A 34 7.16 5.00 6.85
N SER A 35 7.71 5.30 5.68
CA SER A 35 7.38 6.51 4.91
C SER A 35 6.96 6.16 3.50
N ILE A 36 6.08 6.98 2.92
CA ILE A 36 5.68 6.82 1.53
C ILE A 36 6.69 7.53 0.64
N THR A 37 7.25 6.82 -0.34
CA THR A 37 8.17 7.40 -1.32
C THR A 37 7.44 7.81 -2.58
N GLU A 38 6.41 7.05 -2.95
CA GLU A 38 5.57 7.39 -4.10
C GLU A 38 4.19 6.77 -3.91
N CYS A 39 3.19 7.37 -4.53
CA CYS A 39 1.84 6.84 -4.53
C CYS A 39 1.17 7.29 -5.82
N SER A 40 0.66 6.35 -6.59
CA SER A 40 -0.03 6.66 -7.83
C SER A 40 -1.21 5.73 -8.04
N ILE A 41 -2.19 6.21 -8.80
CA ILE A 41 -3.36 5.43 -9.16
C ILE A 41 -3.19 5.05 -10.63
N LYS A 42 -3.28 3.77 -10.92
CA LYS A 42 -3.03 3.23 -12.26
C LYS A 42 -4.20 2.38 -12.73
N PRO A 43 -4.50 2.36 -14.03
CA PRO A 43 -5.55 1.49 -14.54
C PRO A 43 -5.08 0.03 -14.54
N VAL A 44 -6.03 -0.87 -14.31
CA VAL A 44 -5.80 -2.32 -14.39
C VAL A 44 -6.46 -2.84 -15.66
N ALA A 45 -7.77 -3.15 -15.58
CA ALA A 45 -8.54 -3.69 -16.69
C ALA A 45 -10.02 -3.50 -16.39
N PHE A 46 -10.84 -3.46 -17.43
CA PHE A 46 -12.30 -3.38 -17.27
C PHE A 46 -12.78 -2.22 -16.41
N GLY A 47 -12.09 -1.09 -16.47
CA GLY A 47 -12.44 0.09 -15.68
C GLY A 47 -11.98 0.06 -14.23
N LEU A 48 -11.30 -0.99 -13.80
CA LEU A 48 -10.71 -1.06 -12.46
C LEU A 48 -9.43 -0.26 -12.40
N MET A 49 -9.22 0.37 -11.24
CA MET A 49 -7.99 1.09 -10.95
C MET A 49 -7.31 0.43 -9.75
N LYS A 50 -6.02 0.66 -9.60
CA LYS A 50 -5.26 0.20 -8.43
C LYS A 50 -4.42 1.34 -7.87
N VAL A 51 -4.10 1.27 -6.59
CA VAL A 51 -3.12 2.17 -5.98
C VAL A 51 -1.78 1.46 -5.95
N SER A 52 -0.77 2.08 -6.54
CA SER A 52 0.61 1.61 -6.48
C SER A 52 1.36 2.52 -5.53
N VAL A 53 1.88 1.97 -4.44
CA VAL A 53 2.55 2.74 -3.40
C VAL A 53 3.94 2.19 -3.14
N GLY A 54 4.91 3.09 -3.04
CA GLY A 54 6.28 2.76 -2.64
C GLY A 54 6.49 3.20 -1.20
N LEU A 55 7.08 2.34 -0.40
CA LEU A 55 7.33 2.59 1.02
C LEU A 55 8.80 2.46 1.33
N LEU A 56 9.31 3.40 2.11
CA LEU A 56 10.64 3.32 2.69
C LEU A 56 10.49 2.84 4.13
N ILE A 57 11.09 1.70 4.42
CA ILE A 57 10.97 1.04 5.71
C ILE A 57 12.30 1.10 6.42
N ASP A 58 12.30 1.60 7.66
CA ASP A 58 13.44 1.52 8.54
C ASP A 58 13.43 0.12 9.16
N ASP A 59 14.42 -0.69 8.81
CA ASP A 59 14.47 -2.10 9.15
C ASP A 59 14.87 -2.32 10.62
N SER A 60 14.03 -1.86 11.53
CA SER A 60 14.24 -2.03 12.96
C SER A 60 13.32 -3.08 13.57
N ASP A 61 12.34 -3.58 12.82
CA ASP A 61 11.34 -4.54 13.30
C ASP A 61 11.11 -5.61 12.23
N GLU A 62 11.36 -6.86 12.57
CA GLU A 62 11.16 -7.99 11.65
C GLU A 62 9.71 -8.15 11.20
N ASN A 63 8.77 -7.67 12.01
CA ASN A 63 7.34 -7.81 11.74
C ASN A 63 6.75 -6.63 10.98
N VAL A 64 7.56 -5.65 10.60
CA VAL A 64 7.04 -4.44 9.96
C VAL A 64 6.30 -4.74 8.65
N GLY A 65 6.81 -5.68 7.85
CA GLY A 65 6.14 -6.06 6.60
C GLY A 65 4.74 -6.62 6.83
N SER A 66 4.58 -7.49 7.83
CA SER A 66 3.27 -8.02 8.18
C SER A 66 2.33 -6.95 8.69
N LYS A 67 2.84 -6.02 9.50
CA LYS A 67 2.05 -4.89 10.01
C LYS A 67 1.57 -4.00 8.87
N ILE A 68 2.41 -3.74 7.89
CA ILE A 68 2.06 -2.95 6.72
C ILE A 68 0.95 -3.64 5.93
N GLU A 69 1.10 -4.93 5.63
CA GLU A 69 0.09 -5.67 4.89
C GLU A 69 -1.25 -5.69 5.61
N GLU A 70 -1.26 -5.95 6.90
CA GLU A 70 -2.48 -5.94 7.70
C GLU A 70 -3.15 -4.57 7.67
N GLY A 71 -2.35 -3.50 7.81
CA GLY A 71 -2.86 -2.14 7.74
C GLY A 71 -3.48 -1.83 6.39
N LEU A 72 -2.78 -2.17 5.31
CA LEU A 72 -3.28 -1.92 3.96
C LEU A 72 -4.57 -2.69 3.69
N ARG A 73 -4.66 -3.94 4.14
CA ARG A 73 -5.87 -4.75 3.99
C ARG A 73 -7.04 -4.26 4.82
N SER A 74 -6.76 -3.51 5.88
CA SER A 74 -7.80 -2.95 6.73
C SER A 74 -8.47 -1.71 6.15
N ILE A 75 -7.91 -1.13 5.08
CA ILE A 75 -8.50 0.01 4.43
C ILE A 75 -9.83 -0.38 3.78
N ALA A 76 -10.86 0.43 4.01
CA ALA A 76 -12.18 0.16 3.44
C ALA A 76 -12.12 0.09 1.91
N ASN A 77 -12.88 -0.85 1.34
CA ASN A 77 -12.99 -1.06 -0.11
C ASN A 77 -11.75 -1.62 -0.79
N VAL A 78 -10.75 -2.05 -0.03
CA VAL A 78 -9.60 -2.78 -0.56
C VAL A 78 -9.89 -4.28 -0.48
N GLU A 79 -9.88 -4.95 -1.63
CA GLU A 79 -10.14 -6.38 -1.74
C GLU A 79 -8.85 -7.19 -1.61
N ASN A 80 -7.77 -6.71 -2.21
CA ASN A 80 -6.51 -7.43 -2.23
C ASN A 80 -5.33 -6.48 -2.14
N VAL A 81 -4.25 -6.95 -1.56
CA VAL A 81 -2.98 -6.23 -1.46
C VAL A 81 -1.87 -7.17 -1.93
N GLU A 82 -1.04 -6.71 -2.85
CA GLU A 82 0.08 -7.48 -3.34
C GLU A 82 1.38 -6.73 -3.10
N CYS A 83 2.41 -7.45 -2.65
CA CYS A 83 3.76 -6.92 -2.59
C CYS A 83 4.42 -7.20 -3.93
N VAL A 84 4.76 -6.15 -4.68
CA VAL A 84 5.30 -6.28 -6.03
C VAL A 84 6.81 -6.15 -6.09
N SER A 85 7.41 -5.55 -5.08
CA SER A 85 8.88 -5.46 -5.00
C SER A 85 9.31 -5.22 -3.56
N MET A 86 10.52 -5.67 -3.24
CA MET A 86 11.14 -5.42 -1.95
C MET A 86 12.66 -5.52 -2.10
N THR A 87 13.35 -4.46 -1.75
CA THR A 87 14.82 -4.40 -1.86
C THR A 87 15.46 -3.75 -0.64
#